data_947d8330c86a628ff2ea14125e96b005
#
_entry.id   947d8330c86a628ff2ea14125e96b005
#
_cell.length_a   1.000
_cell.length_b   1.000
_cell.length_c   1.000
_cell.angle_alpha   90.00
_cell.angle_beta   90.00
_cell.angle_gamma   90.00
#
_symmetry.space_group_name_H-M   'P 1'
#
loop_
_entity.id
_entity.type
_entity.pdbx_description
1 polymer ?
#
loop_
_entity_poly.entity_id
_entity_poly.type
_entity_poly.pdbx_seq_one_letter_code
_entity_poly.pdbx_strand_id
1 'polypeptide(L)'
;IVSNNDMCRSRMAQEILNSFGRGMKVSTAGILAGNSVLDVVCQVMEQNGYDFSRRKPCDVATYAQQTWDYVITLCPEAEEVQKEMQGVVRKYVSFNFTDPFQGGIHVEDEQEERVRALYDIMHKELYEFFRSELMEKLLPRCSCGANTYCRCE
;
A
#
# COMPACT_ATOMS: atom_id res chain seq x y z
N ILE A 1 -5.44 0.21 1.28
CA ILE A 1 -4.58 1.17 0.58
C ILE A 1 -5.31 1.64 -0.66
N VAL A 2 -5.38 2.94 -0.86
CA VAL A 2 -6.13 3.54 -1.98
C VAL A 2 -5.22 4.44 -2.81
N SER A 3 -5.29 4.26 -4.11
CA SER A 3 -4.67 5.13 -5.11
C SER A 3 -5.73 5.60 -6.12
N ASN A 4 -5.32 6.29 -7.17
CA ASN A 4 -6.25 6.75 -8.19
C ASN A 4 -6.92 5.57 -8.92
N ASN A 5 -6.16 4.58 -9.39
CA ASN A 5 -6.67 3.54 -10.30
C ASN A 5 -6.31 2.08 -9.93
N ASP A 6 -5.64 1.85 -8.80
CA ASP A 6 -5.19 0.52 -8.35
C ASP A 6 -4.31 -0.27 -9.36
N MET A 7 -3.54 0.45 -10.18
CA MET A 7 -2.71 -0.17 -11.23
C MET A 7 -1.20 -0.18 -10.91
N CYS A 8 -0.74 0.69 -10.03
CA CYS A 8 0.68 0.84 -9.70
C CYS A 8 0.90 1.05 -8.19
N ARG A 9 0.78 2.28 -7.70
CA ARG A 9 1.16 2.69 -6.33
C ARG A 9 0.56 1.84 -5.23
N SER A 10 -0.75 1.62 -5.22
CA SER A 10 -1.44 0.82 -4.20
C SER A 10 -0.98 -0.64 -4.22
N ARG A 11 -0.76 -1.18 -5.39
CA ARG A 11 -0.30 -2.56 -5.58
C ARG A 11 1.13 -2.75 -5.08
N MET A 12 2.02 -1.82 -5.38
CA MET A 12 3.39 -1.80 -4.86
C MET A 12 3.39 -1.67 -3.34
N ALA A 13 2.60 -0.73 -2.80
CA ALA A 13 2.49 -0.52 -1.36
C ALA A 13 1.98 -1.75 -0.61
N GLN A 14 1.04 -2.51 -1.19
CA GLN A 14 0.54 -3.75 -0.61
C GLN A 14 1.66 -4.76 -0.40
N GLU A 15 2.44 -5.01 -1.43
CA GLU A 15 3.53 -5.99 -1.36
C GLU A 15 4.64 -5.54 -0.41
N ILE A 16 5.00 -4.26 -0.47
CA ILE A 16 6.00 -3.67 0.43
C ILE A 16 5.57 -3.81 1.90
N LEU A 17 4.35 -3.42 2.25
CA LEU A 17 3.87 -3.55 3.63
C LEU A 17 3.77 -5.01 4.08
N ASN A 18 3.27 -5.90 3.23
CA ASN A 18 3.19 -7.33 3.54
C ASN A 18 4.57 -7.95 3.80
N SER A 19 5.64 -7.42 3.19
CA SER A 19 7.01 -7.90 3.39
C SER A 19 7.60 -7.55 4.75
N PHE A 20 7.08 -6.52 5.43
CA PHE A 20 7.63 -6.05 6.70
C PHE A 20 7.18 -6.87 7.91
N GLY A 21 6.02 -7.54 7.83
CA GLY A 21 5.54 -8.30 8.97
C GLY A 21 4.28 -9.12 8.68
N ARG A 22 3.97 -9.99 9.63
CA ARG A 22 2.77 -10.84 9.60
C ARG A 22 1.66 -10.24 10.45
N GLY A 23 0.42 -10.70 10.23
CA GLY A 23 -0.74 -10.28 11.02
C GLY A 23 -1.49 -9.07 10.45
N MET A 24 -1.06 -8.55 9.31
CA MET A 24 -1.80 -7.54 8.57
C MET A 24 -2.65 -8.19 7.47
N LYS A 25 -3.84 -7.67 7.27
CA LYS A 25 -4.66 -7.94 6.09
C LYS A 25 -4.70 -6.66 5.26
N VAL A 26 -3.94 -6.64 4.17
CA VAL A 26 -3.80 -5.47 3.31
C VAL A 26 -4.63 -5.67 2.04
N SER A 27 -5.57 -4.77 1.80
CA SER A 27 -6.36 -4.72 0.57
C SER A 27 -6.05 -3.44 -0.20
N THR A 28 -6.20 -3.46 -1.52
CA THR A 28 -5.98 -2.29 -2.38
C THR A 28 -7.20 -1.95 -3.20
N ALA A 29 -7.36 -0.67 -3.49
CA ALA A 29 -8.41 -0.16 -4.35
C ALA A 29 -8.01 1.13 -5.06
N GLY A 30 -8.74 1.46 -6.12
CA GLY A 30 -8.69 2.74 -6.81
C GLY A 30 -10.00 3.51 -6.65
N ILE A 31 -9.93 4.82 -6.68
CA ILE A 31 -11.14 5.67 -6.78
C ILE A 31 -11.86 5.39 -8.09
N LEU A 32 -11.09 5.21 -9.17
CA LEU A 32 -11.56 4.75 -10.48
C LEU A 32 -10.67 3.58 -10.89
N ALA A 33 -11.10 2.36 -10.60
CA ALA A 33 -10.31 1.17 -10.89
C ALA A 33 -9.93 1.09 -12.38
N GLY A 34 -8.65 0.87 -12.66
CA GLY A 34 -8.13 0.65 -13.99
C GLY A 34 -8.44 -0.76 -14.53
N ASN A 35 -7.90 -1.08 -15.68
CA ASN A 35 -8.14 -2.36 -16.36
C ASN A 35 -7.19 -3.47 -15.90
N SER A 36 -5.91 -3.15 -15.79
CA SER A 36 -4.87 -4.12 -15.44
C SER A 36 -3.66 -3.43 -14.80
N VAL A 37 -2.88 -4.20 -14.04
CA VAL A 37 -1.57 -3.73 -13.57
C VAL A 37 -0.60 -3.68 -14.76
N LEU A 38 0.23 -2.64 -14.79
CA LEU A 38 1.18 -2.41 -15.89
C LEU A 38 2.37 -3.37 -15.79
N ASP A 39 2.81 -3.90 -16.94
CA ASP A 39 3.90 -4.89 -16.99
C ASP A 39 5.21 -4.37 -16.40
N VAL A 40 5.54 -3.11 -16.63
CA VAL A 40 6.74 -2.47 -16.05
C VAL A 40 6.71 -2.45 -14.53
N VAL A 41 5.54 -2.30 -13.92
CA VAL A 41 5.37 -2.36 -12.46
C VAL A 41 5.63 -3.78 -11.96
N CYS A 42 5.05 -4.78 -12.62
CA CYS A 42 5.29 -6.19 -12.30
C CYS A 42 6.78 -6.52 -12.39
N GLN A 43 7.43 -6.11 -13.48
CA GLN A 43 8.85 -6.36 -13.72
C GLN A 43 9.74 -5.75 -12.63
N VAL A 44 9.53 -4.49 -12.26
CA VAL A 44 10.30 -3.83 -11.20
C VAL A 44 10.10 -4.51 -9.85
N MET A 45 8.87 -4.91 -9.53
CA MET A 45 8.58 -5.60 -8.28
C MET A 45 9.22 -6.99 -8.23
N GLU A 46 9.14 -7.76 -9.32
CA GLU A 46 9.78 -9.08 -9.44
C GLU A 46 11.31 -8.97 -9.33
N GLN A 47 11.92 -7.95 -9.93
CA GLN A 47 13.37 -7.68 -9.79
C GLN A 47 13.79 -7.35 -8.35
N ASN A 48 12.87 -6.81 -7.54
CA ASN A 48 13.09 -6.57 -6.11
C ASN A 48 12.71 -7.77 -5.21
N GLY A 49 12.41 -8.92 -5.83
CA GLY A 49 12.19 -10.18 -5.12
C GLY A 49 10.74 -10.42 -4.66
N TYR A 50 9.78 -9.65 -5.14
CA TYR A 50 8.37 -9.86 -4.84
C TYR A 50 7.72 -10.80 -5.85
N ASP A 51 6.89 -11.72 -5.35
CA ASP A 51 5.95 -12.49 -6.19
C ASP A 51 4.72 -11.62 -6.47
N PHE A 52 4.82 -10.77 -7.48
CA PHE A 52 3.86 -9.70 -7.71
C PHE A 52 2.57 -10.22 -8.34
N SER A 53 1.46 -10.11 -7.63
CA SER A 53 0.15 -10.54 -8.11
C SER A 53 -0.39 -9.63 -9.21
N ARG A 54 -0.69 -10.22 -10.37
CA ARG A 54 -1.36 -9.55 -11.51
C ARG A 54 -2.89 -9.50 -11.35
N ARG A 55 -3.40 -9.57 -10.13
CA ARG A 55 -4.81 -9.46 -9.81
C ARG A 55 -5.41 -8.18 -10.43
N LYS A 56 -6.62 -8.31 -10.97
CA LYS A 56 -7.36 -7.16 -11.54
C LYS A 56 -7.51 -6.04 -10.50
N PRO A 57 -7.33 -4.77 -10.92
CA PRO A 57 -7.62 -3.61 -10.09
C PRO A 57 -9.04 -3.64 -9.54
N CYS A 58 -9.23 -3.14 -8.32
CA CYS A 58 -10.47 -3.15 -7.59
C CYS A 58 -10.95 -1.72 -7.32
N ASP A 59 -12.24 -1.48 -7.44
CA ASP A 59 -12.85 -0.20 -7.09
C ASP A 59 -13.06 -0.09 -5.58
N VAL A 60 -12.90 1.11 -5.05
CA VAL A 60 -13.06 1.40 -3.61
C VAL A 60 -14.45 1.08 -3.10
N ALA A 61 -15.48 1.18 -3.93
CA ALA A 61 -16.86 0.84 -3.58
C ALA A 61 -16.99 -0.60 -3.06
N THR A 62 -16.14 -1.52 -3.52
CA THR A 62 -16.09 -2.92 -3.03
C THR A 62 -15.84 -3.01 -1.53
N TYR A 63 -15.13 -2.05 -0.97
CA TYR A 63 -14.69 -2.02 0.42
C TYR A 63 -15.42 -0.98 1.29
N ALA A 64 -16.28 -0.18 0.70
CA ALA A 64 -16.87 1.00 1.32
C ALA A 64 -17.65 0.71 2.62
N GLN A 65 -18.26 -0.47 2.75
CA GLN A 65 -19.08 -0.85 3.91
C GLN A 65 -18.29 -1.60 5.00
N GLN A 66 -17.03 -1.93 4.75
CA GLN A 66 -16.22 -2.70 5.69
C GLN A 66 -15.63 -1.82 6.78
N THR A 67 -15.24 -2.45 7.88
CA THR A 67 -14.50 -1.80 8.96
C THR A 67 -13.00 -1.94 8.74
N TRP A 68 -12.29 -0.82 8.86
CA TRP A 68 -10.84 -0.75 8.64
C TRP A 68 -10.13 -0.13 9.83
N ASP A 69 -9.00 -0.70 10.23
CA ASP A 69 -8.11 -0.07 11.21
C ASP A 69 -7.41 1.14 10.59
N TYR A 70 -6.99 1.01 9.34
CA TYR A 70 -6.35 2.06 8.56
C TYR A 70 -6.92 2.13 7.15
N VAL A 71 -7.17 3.34 6.68
CA VAL A 71 -7.31 3.65 5.26
C VAL A 71 -6.14 4.54 4.87
N ILE A 72 -5.30 4.05 3.98
CA ILE A 72 -4.06 4.70 3.57
C ILE A 72 -4.23 5.18 2.14
N THR A 73 -4.14 6.48 1.91
CA THR A 73 -4.18 7.10 0.59
C THR A 73 -2.75 7.39 0.11
N LEU A 74 -2.50 7.23 -1.18
CA LEU A 74 -1.16 7.34 -1.77
C LEU A 74 -1.00 8.54 -2.71
N CYS A 75 -2.05 9.28 -2.93
CA CYS A 75 -2.05 10.48 -3.78
C CYS A 75 -3.24 11.38 -3.39
N PRO A 76 -3.21 12.68 -3.73
CA PRO A 76 -4.26 13.61 -3.34
C PRO A 76 -5.65 13.20 -3.85
N GLU A 77 -5.74 12.66 -5.06
CA GLU A 77 -7.01 12.21 -5.65
C GLU A 77 -7.67 11.08 -4.85
N ALA A 78 -6.85 10.25 -4.20
CA ALA A 78 -7.34 9.15 -3.39
C ALA A 78 -7.99 9.62 -2.07
N GLU A 79 -7.81 10.87 -1.66
CA GLU A 79 -8.44 11.41 -0.45
C GLU A 79 -9.97 11.50 -0.57
N GLU A 80 -10.51 11.47 -1.79
CA GLU A 80 -11.95 11.34 -2.04
C GLU A 80 -12.55 10.07 -1.42
N VAL A 81 -11.73 9.05 -1.13
CA VAL A 81 -12.17 7.81 -0.45
C VAL A 81 -12.91 8.09 0.86
N GLN A 82 -12.61 9.18 1.56
CA GLN A 82 -13.27 9.54 2.80
C GLN A 82 -14.77 9.75 2.61
N LYS A 83 -15.19 10.19 1.43
CA LYS A 83 -16.61 10.37 1.07
C LYS A 83 -17.29 9.07 0.69
N GLU A 84 -16.51 8.10 0.20
CA GLU A 84 -17.01 6.78 -0.24
C GLU A 84 -17.18 5.80 0.93
N MET A 85 -16.37 5.95 1.99
CA MET A 85 -16.39 5.03 3.12
C MET A 85 -17.63 5.21 3.98
N GLN A 86 -18.47 4.17 4.06
CA GLN A 86 -19.68 4.12 4.88
C GLN A 86 -19.48 3.28 6.15
N GLY A 87 -18.51 2.39 6.15
CA GLY A 87 -18.11 1.59 7.31
C GLY A 87 -17.24 2.39 8.29
N VAL A 88 -16.82 1.74 9.35
CA VAL A 88 -15.98 2.36 10.38
C VAL A 88 -14.52 2.36 9.95
N VAL A 89 -13.91 3.53 9.90
CA VAL A 89 -12.47 3.69 9.69
C VAL A 89 -11.85 4.31 10.96
N ARG A 90 -10.91 3.60 11.57
CA ARG A 90 -10.28 4.05 12.81
C ARG A 90 -9.26 5.17 12.58
N LYS A 91 -8.46 5.05 11.51
CA LYS A 91 -7.46 6.06 11.18
C LYS A 91 -7.27 6.21 9.67
N TYR A 92 -7.26 7.45 9.20
CA TYR A 92 -6.82 7.81 7.85
C TYR A 92 -5.36 8.24 7.87
N VAL A 93 -4.57 7.77 6.91
CA VAL A 93 -3.17 8.14 6.70
C VAL A 93 -2.98 8.51 5.25
N SER A 94 -2.36 9.65 4.98
CA SER A 94 -2.13 10.13 3.62
C SER A 94 -0.64 10.20 3.32
N PHE A 95 -0.26 9.58 2.20
CA PHE A 95 1.02 9.77 1.52
C PHE A 95 0.77 10.48 0.20
N ASN A 96 1.78 11.15 -0.31
CA ASN A 96 1.72 11.79 -1.62
C ASN A 96 2.88 11.30 -2.49
N PHE A 97 2.68 10.16 -3.15
CA PHE A 97 3.64 9.60 -4.09
C PHE A 97 3.32 10.05 -5.51
N THR A 98 4.33 10.57 -6.21
CA THR A 98 4.20 11.00 -7.60
C THR A 98 3.81 9.82 -8.50
N ASP A 99 2.92 10.06 -9.45
CA ASP A 99 2.58 9.07 -10.46
C ASP A 99 3.78 8.89 -11.44
N PRO A 100 4.37 7.71 -11.55
CA PRO A 100 5.50 7.49 -12.44
C PRO A 100 5.15 7.60 -13.92
N PHE A 101 3.86 7.55 -14.26
CA PHE A 101 3.35 7.65 -15.63
C PHE A 101 2.81 9.03 -15.98
N GLN A 102 2.94 10.00 -15.08
CA GLN A 102 2.51 11.37 -15.34
C GLN A 102 3.31 11.99 -16.49
N GLY A 103 2.60 12.64 -17.42
CA GLY A 103 3.22 13.30 -18.56
C GLY A 103 3.33 12.47 -19.83
N GLY A 104 2.73 11.28 -19.88
CA GLY A 104 2.63 10.48 -21.11
C GLY A 104 3.98 9.98 -21.64
N ILE A 105 4.81 9.41 -20.78
CA ILE A 105 6.11 8.88 -21.17
C ILE A 105 5.94 7.61 -21.98
N HIS A 106 6.51 7.62 -23.19
CA HIS A 106 6.39 6.53 -24.16
C HIS A 106 7.66 5.65 -24.24
N VAL A 107 8.73 5.98 -23.52
CA VAL A 107 9.99 5.23 -23.55
C VAL A 107 10.01 4.26 -22.36
N GLU A 108 10.09 2.96 -22.65
CA GLU A 108 10.05 1.89 -21.64
C GLU A 108 11.15 2.05 -20.57
N ASP A 109 12.38 2.37 -20.99
CA ASP A 109 13.50 2.55 -20.06
C ASP A 109 13.25 3.68 -19.06
N GLU A 110 12.68 4.80 -19.50
CA GLU A 110 12.33 5.91 -18.60
C GLU A 110 11.19 5.53 -17.64
N GLN A 111 10.23 4.75 -18.09
CA GLN A 111 9.14 4.26 -17.24
C GLN A 111 9.67 3.34 -16.15
N GLU A 112 10.56 2.41 -16.51
CA GLU A 112 11.18 1.50 -15.56
C GLU A 112 12.00 2.26 -14.50
N GLU A 113 12.80 3.24 -14.90
CA GLU A 113 13.59 4.06 -14.00
C GLU A 113 12.71 4.85 -13.01
N ARG A 114 11.60 5.41 -13.48
CA ARG A 114 10.65 6.13 -12.63
C ARG A 114 9.93 5.21 -11.65
N VAL A 115 9.54 4.01 -12.07
CA VAL A 115 8.94 3.02 -11.19
C VAL A 115 9.93 2.54 -10.15
N ARG A 116 11.20 2.36 -10.50
CA ARG A 116 12.28 2.04 -9.53
C ARG A 116 12.47 3.15 -8.50
N ALA A 117 12.56 4.40 -8.95
CA ALA A 117 12.68 5.54 -8.05
C ALA A 117 11.48 5.66 -7.10
N LEU A 118 10.27 5.41 -7.61
CA LEU A 118 9.06 5.35 -6.80
C LEU A 118 9.14 4.22 -5.76
N TYR A 119 9.59 3.03 -6.16
CA TYR A 119 9.78 1.90 -5.25
C TYR A 119 10.69 2.26 -4.08
N ASP A 120 11.84 2.87 -4.33
CA ASP A 120 12.81 3.22 -3.30
C ASP A 120 12.21 4.21 -2.28
N ILE A 121 11.49 5.23 -2.76
CA ILE A 121 10.83 6.21 -1.90
C ILE A 121 9.70 5.54 -1.09
N MET A 122 8.86 4.76 -1.73
CA MET A 122 7.76 4.06 -1.08
C MET A 122 8.26 3.08 -0.03
N HIS A 123 9.27 2.29 -0.35
CA HIS A 123 9.85 1.33 0.59
C HIS A 123 10.34 2.03 1.86
N LYS A 124 11.05 3.13 1.72
CA LYS A 124 11.56 3.92 2.85
C LYS A 124 10.42 4.48 3.71
N GLU A 125 9.48 5.20 3.10
CA GLU A 125 8.41 5.88 3.83
C GLU A 125 7.42 4.89 4.46
N LEU A 126 7.08 3.82 3.77
CA LEU A 126 6.22 2.76 4.30
C LEU A 126 6.91 1.96 5.41
N TYR A 127 8.22 1.77 5.35
CA TYR A 127 8.97 1.14 6.44
C TYR A 127 8.97 2.01 7.71
N GLU A 128 9.16 3.33 7.58
CA GLU A 128 9.07 4.26 8.70
C GLU A 128 7.66 4.26 9.31
N PHE A 129 6.63 4.25 8.49
CA PHE A 129 5.24 4.12 8.93
C PHE A 129 4.98 2.79 9.64
N PHE A 130 5.42 1.69 9.06
CA PHE A 130 5.29 0.36 9.68
C PHE A 130 5.94 0.35 11.06
N ARG A 131 7.16 0.83 11.17
CA ARG A 131 7.93 0.83 12.42
C ARG A 131 7.30 1.71 13.50
N SER A 132 6.80 2.90 13.14
CA SER A 132 6.25 3.86 14.10
C SER A 132 4.80 3.59 14.49
N GLU A 133 3.99 3.07 13.59
CA GLU A 133 2.54 2.96 13.77
C GLU A 133 2.02 1.53 13.90
N LEU A 134 2.60 0.58 13.18
CA LEU A 134 2.03 -0.75 13.05
C LEU A 134 2.75 -1.81 13.87
N MET A 135 4.07 -1.72 14.00
CA MET A 135 4.88 -2.77 14.59
C MET A 135 4.46 -3.14 16.01
N GLU A 136 4.23 -2.15 16.86
CA GLU A 136 3.79 -2.39 18.25
C GLU A 136 2.39 -3.02 18.35
N LYS A 137 1.53 -2.72 17.39
CA LYS A 137 0.15 -3.25 17.34
C LYS A 137 0.10 -4.69 16.85
N LEU A 138 1.13 -5.11 16.11
CA LEU A 138 1.25 -6.46 15.55
C LEU A 138 2.03 -7.42 16.46
N LEU A 139 2.77 -6.90 17.43
CA LEU A 139 3.45 -7.73 18.43
C LEU A 139 2.41 -8.39 19.34
N PRO A 140 2.53 -9.70 19.61
CA PRO A 140 1.67 -10.36 20.57
C PRO A 140 1.85 -9.69 21.93
N ARG A 141 0.76 -9.20 22.52
CA ARG A 141 0.78 -8.70 23.89
C ARG A 141 1.11 -9.85 24.82
N CYS A 142 2.22 -9.75 25.52
CA CYS A 142 2.54 -10.71 26.55
C CYS A 142 1.46 -10.64 27.65
N SER A 143 0.94 -11.79 28.06
CA SER A 143 -0.05 -11.90 29.14
C SER A 143 0.44 -11.38 30.49
N CYS A 144 1.73 -11.11 30.65
CA CYS A 144 2.35 -10.58 31.86
C CYS A 144 2.33 -9.03 31.96
N GLY A 145 1.78 -8.31 30.98
CA GLY A 145 1.68 -6.84 31.00
C GLY A 145 3.00 -6.08 30.82
N ALA A 146 4.10 -6.77 30.54
CA ALA A 146 5.39 -6.14 30.31
C ALA A 146 5.56 -5.77 28.83
N ASN A 147 5.87 -4.51 28.57
CA ASN A 147 6.05 -3.95 27.21
C ASN A 147 7.47 -4.14 26.68
N THR A 148 8.14 -5.21 27.05
CA THR A 148 9.51 -5.51 26.63
C THR A 148 9.64 -7.03 26.45
N TYR A 149 10.41 -7.44 25.46
CA TYR A 149 10.72 -8.84 25.13
C TYR A 149 10.75 -9.75 26.35
N CYS A 150 9.60 -10.34 26.66
CA CYS A 150 9.54 -11.34 27.73
C CYS A 150 9.98 -12.67 27.12
N ARG A 151 11.17 -13.14 27.47
CA ARG A 151 11.55 -14.54 27.34
C ARG A 151 10.80 -15.30 28.44
N CYS A 152 9.57 -15.70 28.17
CA CYS A 152 8.94 -16.73 28.97
C CYS A 152 9.53 -18.07 28.53
N GLU A 153 10.43 -18.63 29.35
CA GLU A 153 10.78 -20.06 29.28
C GLU A 153 9.62 -20.91 29.78
#